data_9a332111b1a7ca355968b878f9666af4
#
_entry.id   9a332111b1a7ca355968b878f9666af4
#
_cell.length_a   1.000
_cell.length_b   1.000
_cell.length_c   1.000
_cell.angle_alpha   90.00
_cell.angle_beta   90.00
_cell.angle_gamma   90.00
#
_symmetry.space_group_name_H-M   'P 1'
#
loop_
_entity.id
_entity.type
_entity.pdbx_description
1 polymer ?
#
loop_
_entity_poly.entity_id
_entity_poly.type
_entity_poly.pdbx_seq_one_letter_code
_entity_poly.pdbx_strand_id
1 'polypeptide(L)'
;MIHKFKNFLARQVTQIRQGGTKVLYRKIGRVVRDVILWLASIPFVLLIRLLQPVIKVRFIWMDAGRIGHFEIANVYLARKKNGEFPSGILDIVYFDISTGQVANEQYLKMWKRALHSTPLIFSRLLKSIDKLNERLPGEKIIYHPGRVQYTSDHNKAINNEITENILRHVDSPISFTPDEQVLGKKLLFELGIHDDKQFICFHSRDSVYLDNLKSDRDWMYHNFRDSNICNYIPAAEEMTKRKYYAVRMGSHVKQNLDVDNPKIIDYATNGRRSDFLDIYLSANCRIFLLSDTGLSNPPEVFRKPIVYVNDFLFALLHRASVRNGLFIFKRFHSLKEKRYITFHEILSLKNDGFEYNFNKQIDKGEIYVVDNTPDEILSVTIEMDERLKGTWETNEEDEALQAQFWSLLPSNLLKSPNCRIGAQFLRDNREMLNS
;
A
#
# COMPACT_ATOMS: atom_id res chain seq x y z
N MET A 1 16.90 -25.86 2.72
CA MET A 1 17.93 -24.97 2.11
C MET A 1 18.33 -25.45 0.71
N ILE A 2 18.72 -26.71 0.52
CA ILE A 2 19.18 -27.27 -0.75
C ILE A 2 18.14 -27.18 -1.88
N HIS A 3 16.87 -27.43 -1.60
CA HIS A 3 15.80 -27.36 -2.61
C HIS A 3 15.56 -25.93 -3.12
N LYS A 4 15.57 -24.93 -2.24
CA LYS A 4 15.49 -23.51 -2.63
C LYS A 4 16.66 -23.07 -3.49
N PHE A 5 17.86 -23.58 -3.22
CA PHE A 5 19.06 -23.29 -4.00
C PHE A 5 19.02 -23.94 -5.39
N LYS A 6 18.57 -25.19 -5.50
CA LYS A 6 18.37 -25.88 -6.80
C LYS A 6 17.37 -25.15 -7.68
N ASN A 7 16.23 -24.74 -7.12
CA ASN A 7 15.21 -23.97 -7.85
C ASN A 7 15.72 -22.59 -8.29
N PHE A 8 16.54 -21.92 -7.46
CA PHE A 8 17.19 -20.68 -7.84
C PHE A 8 18.14 -20.88 -9.02
N LEU A 9 19.01 -21.88 -8.98
CA LEU A 9 19.95 -22.17 -10.07
C LEU A 9 19.21 -22.54 -11.37
N ALA A 10 18.21 -23.42 -11.30
CA ALA A 10 17.41 -23.80 -12.45
C ALA A 10 16.79 -22.58 -13.13
N ARG A 11 16.22 -21.67 -12.33
CA ARG A 11 15.66 -20.40 -12.82
C ARG A 11 16.73 -19.52 -13.48
N GLN A 12 17.95 -19.42 -12.90
CA GLN A 12 19.02 -18.63 -13.52
C GLN A 12 19.42 -19.21 -14.89
N VAL A 13 19.54 -20.53 -14.98
CA VAL A 13 19.88 -21.23 -16.23
C VAL A 13 18.79 -21.02 -17.29
N THR A 14 17.52 -21.14 -16.92
CA THR A 14 16.39 -20.91 -17.83
C THR A 14 16.41 -19.48 -18.38
N GLN A 15 16.62 -18.49 -17.54
CA GLN A 15 16.70 -17.09 -17.98
C GLN A 15 17.86 -16.81 -18.92
N ILE A 16 19.02 -17.47 -18.70
CA ILE A 16 20.17 -17.34 -19.61
C ILE A 16 19.89 -18.03 -20.95
N ARG A 17 19.27 -19.22 -20.92
CA ARG A 17 18.88 -19.93 -22.15
C ARG A 17 17.89 -19.15 -23.00
N GLN A 18 16.91 -18.53 -22.38
CA GLN A 18 15.89 -17.72 -23.07
C GLN A 18 16.41 -16.37 -23.57
N GLY A 19 17.27 -15.71 -22.77
CA GLY A 19 17.73 -14.34 -23.07
C GLY A 19 19.14 -14.25 -23.67
N GLY A 20 19.79 -15.38 -23.96
CA GLY A 20 21.09 -15.47 -24.62
C GLY A 20 22.24 -14.77 -23.91
N THR A 21 23.29 -14.45 -24.68
CA THR A 21 24.53 -13.83 -24.18
C THR A 21 24.29 -12.46 -23.51
N LYS A 22 23.33 -11.67 -23.98
CA LYS A 22 22.98 -10.37 -23.40
C LYS A 22 22.54 -10.48 -21.93
N VAL A 23 21.76 -11.51 -21.60
CA VAL A 23 21.32 -11.76 -20.22
C VAL A 23 22.49 -12.25 -19.39
N LEU A 24 23.37 -13.10 -19.95
CA LEU A 24 24.57 -13.58 -19.27
C LEU A 24 25.51 -12.42 -18.90
N TYR A 25 25.88 -11.55 -19.85
CA TYR A 25 26.73 -10.39 -19.59
C TYR A 25 26.12 -9.44 -18.54
N ARG A 26 24.81 -9.20 -18.63
CA ARG A 26 24.10 -8.38 -17.62
C ARG A 26 24.20 -9.01 -16.21
N LYS A 27 24.11 -10.33 -16.10
CA LYS A 27 24.24 -11.04 -14.81
C LYS A 27 25.67 -11.00 -14.29
N ILE A 28 26.66 -11.25 -15.15
CA ILE A 28 28.09 -11.16 -14.78
C ILE A 28 28.41 -9.73 -14.30
N GLY A 29 28.05 -8.71 -15.06
CA GLY A 29 28.28 -7.32 -14.69
C GLY A 29 27.62 -6.95 -13.35
N ARG A 30 26.45 -7.53 -13.05
CA ARG A 30 25.79 -7.36 -11.75
C ARG A 30 26.62 -7.99 -10.62
N VAL A 31 27.09 -9.23 -10.81
CA VAL A 31 27.92 -9.92 -9.80
C VAL A 31 29.23 -9.17 -9.56
N VAL A 32 29.93 -8.78 -10.63
CA VAL A 32 31.19 -8.02 -10.53
C VAL A 32 30.98 -6.72 -9.77
N ARG A 33 29.94 -5.95 -10.13
CA ARG A 33 29.60 -4.73 -9.42
C ARG A 33 29.30 -4.97 -7.94
N ASP A 34 28.53 -6.02 -7.64
CA ASP A 34 28.13 -6.33 -6.25
C ASP A 34 29.36 -6.76 -5.42
N VAL A 35 30.33 -7.47 -6.02
CA VAL A 35 31.62 -7.79 -5.39
C VAL A 35 32.46 -6.53 -5.13
N ILE A 36 32.55 -5.63 -6.12
CA ILE A 36 33.26 -4.34 -5.94
C ILE A 36 32.65 -3.52 -4.81
N LEU A 37 31.31 -3.41 -4.79
CA LEU A 37 30.61 -2.70 -3.72
C LEU A 37 30.81 -3.35 -2.36
N TRP A 38 30.84 -4.67 -2.31
CA TRP A 38 31.09 -5.43 -1.08
C TRP A 38 32.51 -5.16 -0.54
N LEU A 39 33.52 -5.21 -1.39
CA LEU A 39 34.92 -4.88 -1.02
C LEU A 39 35.04 -3.42 -0.58
N ALA A 40 34.42 -2.49 -1.32
CA ALA A 40 34.42 -1.07 -0.97
C ALA A 40 33.68 -0.78 0.36
N SER A 41 32.78 -1.66 0.78
CA SER A 41 32.04 -1.52 2.05
C SER A 41 32.87 -1.87 3.29
N ILE A 42 33.94 -2.67 3.15
CA ILE A 42 34.74 -3.17 4.28
C ILE A 42 35.28 -2.02 5.15
N PRO A 43 36.01 -1.01 4.60
CA PRO A 43 36.58 0.05 5.42
C PRO A 43 35.50 0.87 6.15
N PHE A 44 34.34 1.08 5.52
CA PHE A 44 33.23 1.80 6.17
C PHE A 44 32.64 1.01 7.34
N VAL A 45 32.44 -0.29 7.18
CA VAL A 45 31.93 -1.15 8.27
C VAL A 45 32.92 -1.21 9.42
N LEU A 46 34.22 -1.34 9.14
CA LEU A 46 35.26 -1.33 10.17
C LEU A 46 35.29 0.01 10.91
N LEU A 47 35.20 1.14 10.18
CA LEU A 47 35.17 2.47 10.77
C LEU A 47 33.93 2.67 11.66
N ILE A 48 32.72 2.29 11.17
CA ILE A 48 31.48 2.39 11.95
C ILE A 48 31.58 1.56 13.24
N ARG A 49 32.17 0.35 13.18
CA ARG A 49 32.35 -0.51 14.35
C ARG A 49 33.40 0.02 15.32
N LEU A 50 34.47 0.60 14.80
CA LEU A 50 35.50 1.25 15.62
C LEU A 50 34.93 2.46 16.39
N LEU A 51 34.07 3.24 15.74
CA LEU A 51 33.44 4.43 16.31
C LEU A 51 32.21 4.10 17.18
N GLN A 52 31.72 2.86 17.17
CA GLN A 52 30.51 2.45 17.87
C GLN A 52 30.47 2.81 19.38
N PRO A 53 31.58 2.77 20.15
CA PRO A 53 31.56 3.19 21.56
C PRO A 53 31.23 4.67 21.76
N VAL A 54 31.50 5.50 20.73
CA VAL A 54 31.29 6.97 20.77
C VAL A 54 30.05 7.37 19.99
N ILE A 55 29.87 6.79 18.78
CA ILE A 55 28.78 7.12 17.86
C ILE A 55 28.09 5.83 17.41
N LYS A 56 26.84 5.67 17.78
CA LYS A 56 26.01 4.57 17.26
C LYS A 56 25.36 5.01 15.95
N VAL A 57 25.54 4.22 14.89
CA VAL A 57 24.96 4.47 13.57
C VAL A 57 23.88 3.46 13.29
N ARG A 58 22.74 3.93 12.74
CA ARG A 58 21.63 3.07 12.33
C ARG A 58 21.28 3.34 10.87
N PHE A 59 21.22 2.30 10.07
CA PHE A 59 20.79 2.36 8.68
C PHE A 59 19.28 2.17 8.58
N ILE A 60 18.61 3.10 7.91
CA ILE A 60 17.17 3.08 7.65
C ILE A 60 16.98 2.91 6.14
N TRP A 61 16.72 1.69 5.73
CA TRP A 61 16.46 1.34 4.34
C TRP A 61 14.99 1.52 3.98
N MET A 62 14.73 2.13 2.82
CA MET A 62 13.41 2.34 2.25
C MET A 62 13.40 2.00 0.77
N ASP A 63 12.30 1.46 0.25
CA ASP A 63 12.16 1.11 -1.16
C ASP A 63 11.29 2.14 -1.88
N ALA A 64 11.88 2.84 -2.86
CA ALA A 64 11.20 3.80 -3.73
C ALA A 64 10.67 3.17 -5.03
N GLY A 65 10.87 1.86 -5.23
CA GLY A 65 10.48 1.17 -6.45
C GLY A 65 8.99 0.84 -6.54
N ARG A 66 8.23 0.96 -5.45
CA ARG A 66 6.78 0.77 -5.40
C ARG A 66 6.13 1.83 -4.52
N ILE A 67 5.05 2.42 -4.99
CA ILE A 67 4.39 3.53 -4.27
C ILE A 67 3.89 3.11 -2.87
N GLY A 68 3.37 1.90 -2.71
CA GLY A 68 2.94 1.39 -1.41
C GLY A 68 4.07 1.16 -0.39
N HIS A 69 5.32 0.99 -0.84
CA HIS A 69 6.46 0.76 0.05
C HIS A 69 6.92 2.02 0.80
N PHE A 70 6.44 3.19 0.41
CA PHE A 70 6.68 4.43 1.18
C PHE A 70 5.98 4.43 2.55
N GLU A 71 5.12 3.47 2.83
CA GLU A 71 4.56 3.27 4.17
C GLU A 71 5.65 3.14 5.23
N ILE A 72 6.76 2.49 4.92
CA ILE A 72 7.92 2.37 5.82
C ILE A 72 8.43 3.74 6.27
N ALA A 73 8.46 4.72 5.38
CA ALA A 73 8.88 6.08 5.68
C ALA A 73 7.90 6.77 6.65
N ASN A 74 6.60 6.59 6.44
CA ASN A 74 5.55 7.13 7.31
C ASN A 74 5.64 6.54 8.73
N VAL A 75 5.75 5.21 8.84
CA VAL A 75 5.93 4.49 10.09
C VAL A 75 7.20 4.96 10.84
N TYR A 76 8.33 5.02 10.14
CA TYR A 76 9.59 5.46 10.73
C TYR A 76 9.48 6.86 11.34
N LEU A 77 8.98 7.84 10.58
CA LEU A 77 8.86 9.22 11.08
C LEU A 77 7.85 9.35 12.23
N ALA A 78 6.74 8.63 12.16
CA ALA A 78 5.75 8.63 13.23
C ALA A 78 6.36 8.11 14.54
N ARG A 79 7.05 6.98 14.51
CA ARG A 79 7.73 6.40 15.66
C ARG A 79 8.87 7.28 16.18
N LYS A 80 9.62 7.91 15.28
CA LYS A 80 10.68 8.87 15.64
C LYS A 80 10.13 10.08 16.38
N LYS A 81 9.03 10.66 15.88
CA LYS A 81 8.35 11.78 16.56
C LYS A 81 7.78 11.39 17.92
N ASN A 82 7.34 10.15 18.06
CA ASN A 82 6.83 9.62 19.33
C ASN A 82 7.92 9.26 20.36
N GLY A 83 9.19 9.49 20.03
CA GLY A 83 10.31 9.23 20.95
C GLY A 83 10.63 7.74 21.17
N GLU A 84 10.15 6.84 20.31
CA GLU A 84 10.39 5.39 20.47
C GLU A 84 11.84 4.99 20.21
N PHE A 85 12.64 5.87 19.65
CA PHE A 85 14.03 5.58 19.33
C PHE A 85 14.98 6.19 20.36
N PRO A 86 15.98 5.43 20.81
CA PRO A 86 16.99 5.95 21.73
C PRO A 86 17.66 7.20 21.16
N SER A 87 17.89 8.19 22.04
CA SER A 87 18.72 9.37 21.73
C SER A 87 20.18 8.96 21.51
N GLY A 88 20.92 9.77 20.76
CA GLY A 88 22.37 9.54 20.53
C GLY A 88 22.69 8.53 19.44
N ILE A 89 21.72 8.13 18.63
CA ILE A 89 21.93 7.28 17.43
C ILE A 89 21.84 8.14 16.17
N LEU A 90 22.87 8.06 15.32
CA LEU A 90 22.88 8.69 14.00
C LEU A 90 22.11 7.83 13.00
N ASP A 91 20.98 8.33 12.52
CA ASP A 91 20.19 7.67 11.48
C ASP A 91 20.71 8.03 10.09
N ILE A 92 21.12 7.05 9.32
CA ILE A 92 21.44 7.16 7.90
C ILE A 92 20.28 6.63 7.10
N VAL A 93 19.42 7.52 6.65
CA VAL A 93 18.24 7.18 5.84
C VAL A 93 18.63 7.13 4.36
N TYR A 94 18.31 6.02 3.70
CA TYR A 94 18.55 5.89 2.26
C TYR A 94 17.43 5.14 1.54
N PHE A 95 17.19 5.57 0.29
CA PHE A 95 16.24 4.90 -0.59
C PHE A 95 16.96 3.95 -1.54
N ASP A 96 16.37 2.79 -1.79
CA ASP A 96 16.74 1.85 -2.84
C ASP A 96 15.62 1.77 -3.88
N ILE A 97 15.93 1.28 -5.06
CA ILE A 97 14.98 1.13 -6.16
C ILE A 97 14.92 -0.35 -6.53
N SER A 98 14.03 -1.10 -5.87
CA SER A 98 13.92 -2.57 -6.03
C SER A 98 13.46 -3.00 -7.43
N THR A 99 12.71 -2.14 -8.11
CA THR A 99 12.12 -2.40 -9.44
C THR A 99 12.99 -1.94 -10.61
N GLY A 100 14.03 -1.13 -10.35
CA GLY A 100 14.90 -0.53 -11.35
C GLY A 100 14.47 0.88 -11.79
N GLN A 101 13.28 1.32 -11.36
CA GLN A 101 12.76 2.69 -11.56
C GLN A 101 12.06 3.18 -10.31
N VAL A 102 12.02 4.48 -10.12
CA VAL A 102 11.26 5.12 -9.05
C VAL A 102 9.78 5.02 -9.37
N ALA A 103 8.97 4.66 -8.36
CA ALA A 103 7.53 4.51 -8.56
C ALA A 103 6.81 5.84 -8.81
N ASN A 104 7.29 6.92 -8.17
CA ASN A 104 6.80 8.28 -8.34
C ASN A 104 7.88 9.27 -7.84
N GLU A 105 8.41 10.07 -8.74
CA GLU A 105 9.52 10.99 -8.45
C GLU A 105 9.10 12.14 -7.52
N GLN A 106 7.88 12.65 -7.66
CA GLN A 106 7.39 13.71 -6.77
C GLN A 106 7.25 13.18 -5.33
N TYR A 107 6.74 11.97 -5.17
CA TYR A 107 6.57 11.38 -3.85
C TYR A 107 7.91 11.12 -3.18
N LEU A 108 8.87 10.58 -3.94
CA LEU A 108 10.25 10.43 -3.47
C LEU A 108 10.87 11.76 -3.07
N LYS A 109 10.69 12.82 -3.87
CA LYS A 109 11.19 14.18 -3.58
C LYS A 109 10.64 14.71 -2.24
N MET A 110 9.34 14.52 -1.99
CA MET A 110 8.70 14.95 -0.74
C MET A 110 9.24 14.18 0.47
N TRP A 111 9.37 12.86 0.35
CA TRP A 111 9.94 12.03 1.40
C TRP A 111 11.42 12.33 1.68
N LYS A 112 12.21 12.59 0.64
CA LYS A 112 13.62 13.00 0.80
C LYS A 112 13.73 14.31 1.59
N ARG A 113 12.84 15.27 1.36
CA ARG A 113 12.78 16.51 2.15
C ARG A 113 12.48 16.22 3.62
N ALA A 114 11.46 15.40 3.89
CA ALA A 114 11.01 15.10 5.26
C ALA A 114 12.02 14.28 6.07
N LEU A 115 12.74 13.40 5.40
CA LEU A 115 13.68 12.45 6.03
C LEU A 115 15.13 12.92 6.05
N HIS A 116 15.47 13.99 5.32
CA HIS A 116 16.86 14.40 5.09
C HIS A 116 17.73 13.22 4.61
N SER A 117 17.18 12.41 3.69
CA SER A 117 17.82 11.17 3.24
C SER A 117 19.08 11.43 2.41
N THR A 118 19.96 10.44 2.39
CA THR A 118 21.16 10.48 1.54
C THR A 118 20.80 10.48 0.04
N PRO A 119 21.64 11.08 -0.84
CA PRO A 119 21.45 11.02 -2.28
C PRO A 119 21.40 9.57 -2.80
N LEU A 120 20.54 9.32 -3.80
CA LEU A 120 20.32 7.98 -4.37
C LEU A 120 21.60 7.33 -4.92
N ILE A 121 22.59 8.12 -5.36
CA ILE A 121 23.85 7.60 -5.88
C ILE A 121 24.59 6.73 -4.86
N PHE A 122 24.43 7.03 -3.57
CA PHE A 122 25.06 6.24 -2.49
C PHE A 122 24.25 5.04 -2.06
N SER A 123 23.02 4.86 -2.52
CA SER A 123 22.10 3.82 -2.03
C SER A 123 22.65 2.40 -2.15
N ARG A 124 23.33 2.10 -3.25
CA ARG A 124 23.93 0.76 -3.47
C ARG A 124 25.07 0.50 -2.51
N LEU A 125 25.91 1.51 -2.27
CA LEU A 125 27.03 1.39 -1.32
C LEU A 125 26.49 1.26 0.11
N LEU A 126 25.56 2.09 0.52
CA LEU A 126 24.92 2.04 1.84
C LEU A 126 24.22 0.69 2.08
N LYS A 127 23.52 0.18 1.08
CA LYS A 127 22.93 -1.16 1.13
C LYS A 127 23.97 -2.28 1.26
N SER A 128 25.12 -2.12 0.64
CA SER A 128 26.22 -3.07 0.75
C SER A 128 26.87 -3.02 2.14
N ILE A 129 27.08 -1.82 2.69
CA ILE A 129 27.58 -1.61 4.06
C ILE A 129 26.63 -2.24 5.08
N ASP A 130 25.34 -1.96 4.97
CA ASP A 130 24.28 -2.50 5.82
C ASP A 130 24.30 -4.04 5.82
N LYS A 131 24.28 -4.66 4.64
CA LYS A 131 24.32 -6.12 4.48
C LYS A 131 25.60 -6.76 4.99
N LEU A 132 26.76 -6.10 4.79
CA LEU A 132 28.03 -6.59 5.28
C LEU A 132 28.07 -6.55 6.80
N ASN A 133 27.60 -5.43 7.39
CA ASN A 133 27.52 -5.30 8.83
C ASN A 133 26.60 -6.34 9.48
N GLU A 134 25.47 -6.68 8.83
CA GLU A 134 24.57 -7.76 9.28
C GLU A 134 25.23 -9.14 9.39
N ARG A 135 26.22 -9.42 8.53
CA ARG A 135 26.90 -10.72 8.46
C ARG A 135 28.03 -10.88 9.45
N LEU A 136 28.56 -9.79 9.95
CA LEU A 136 29.66 -9.80 10.91
C LEU A 136 29.15 -10.04 12.34
N PRO A 137 29.90 -10.75 13.22
CA PRO A 137 29.52 -10.92 14.60
C PRO A 137 29.51 -9.58 15.36
N GLY A 138 28.74 -9.51 16.45
CA GLY A 138 28.61 -8.33 17.31
C GLY A 138 27.20 -7.75 17.32
N GLU A 139 26.99 -6.63 18.05
CA GLU A 139 25.69 -5.95 18.10
C GLU A 139 25.23 -5.52 16.72
N LYS A 140 24.06 -5.96 16.34
CA LYS A 140 23.42 -5.55 15.08
C LYS A 140 22.68 -4.25 15.31
N ILE A 141 23.32 -3.15 14.95
CA ILE A 141 22.66 -1.85 14.97
C ILE A 141 21.96 -1.66 13.62
N ILE A 142 20.90 -2.42 13.40
CA ILE A 142 20.10 -2.32 12.18
C ILE A 142 18.65 -2.29 12.59
N TYR A 143 18.05 -1.15 12.37
CA TYR A 143 16.61 -0.99 12.44
C TYR A 143 16.01 -1.09 11.05
N HIS A 144 15.11 -2.06 10.86
CA HIS A 144 14.34 -2.19 9.64
C HIS A 144 12.86 -1.98 9.97
N PRO A 145 12.30 -0.77 9.78
CA PRO A 145 10.90 -0.49 10.07
C PRO A 145 9.94 -1.48 9.39
N GLY A 146 10.22 -1.87 8.14
CA GLY A 146 9.41 -2.81 7.39
C GLY A 146 9.52 -4.27 7.82
N ARG A 147 10.56 -4.69 8.53
CA ARG A 147 10.66 -6.07 9.05
C ARG A 147 9.79 -6.31 10.27
N VAL A 148 9.40 -5.26 10.97
CA VAL A 148 8.49 -5.34 12.12
C VAL A 148 7.08 -5.71 11.68
N GLN A 149 6.68 -5.36 10.45
CA GLN A 149 5.34 -5.59 9.93
C GLN A 149 5.06 -7.03 9.43
N TYR A 150 6.07 -7.78 9.03
CA TYR A 150 5.87 -9.06 8.32
C TYR A 150 6.21 -10.32 9.10
N THR A 151 6.35 -10.25 10.40
CA THR A 151 6.72 -11.44 11.18
C THR A 151 5.64 -11.85 12.17
N SER A 152 5.34 -13.14 12.18
CA SER A 152 4.30 -13.83 12.95
C SER A 152 4.48 -13.92 14.49
N ASP A 153 5.38 -13.18 15.08
CA ASP A 153 5.67 -13.22 16.51
C ASP A 153 4.75 -12.29 17.33
N HIS A 154 4.27 -12.78 18.46
CA HIS A 154 3.36 -12.08 19.39
C HIS A 154 3.87 -10.69 19.84
N ASN A 155 5.18 -10.56 20.06
CA ASN A 155 5.83 -9.28 20.41
C ASN A 155 5.82 -8.25 19.24
N LYS A 156 5.50 -8.67 18.02
CA LYS A 156 5.43 -7.84 16.83
C LYS A 156 4.02 -7.30 16.57
N ALA A 157 3.00 -7.98 17.06
CA ALA A 157 1.62 -7.46 17.08
C ALA A 157 1.51 -6.20 17.95
N ILE A 158 2.17 -6.19 19.11
CA ILE A 158 2.24 -5.04 20.01
C ILE A 158 2.90 -3.83 19.36
N ASN A 159 3.99 -4.05 18.59
CA ASN A 159 4.65 -2.98 17.85
C ASN A 159 3.79 -2.41 16.72
N ASN A 160 2.92 -3.21 16.10
CA ASN A 160 1.96 -2.72 15.10
C ASN A 160 0.88 -1.86 15.76
N GLU A 161 0.34 -2.31 16.89
CA GLU A 161 -0.67 -1.58 17.64
C GLU A 161 -0.18 -0.18 18.06
N ILE A 162 1.02 -0.08 18.62
CA ILE A 162 1.63 1.20 18.99
C ILE A 162 1.83 2.07 17.73
N THR A 163 2.36 1.51 16.66
CA THR A 163 2.61 2.23 15.41
C THR A 163 1.32 2.77 14.80
N GLU A 164 0.29 1.96 14.76
CA GLU A 164 -1.02 2.33 14.24
C GLU A 164 -1.67 3.43 15.08
N ASN A 165 -1.61 3.32 16.40
CA ASN A 165 -2.10 4.36 17.28
C ASN A 165 -1.38 5.70 17.07
N ILE A 166 -0.06 5.69 16.90
CA ILE A 166 0.73 6.88 16.59
C ILE A 166 0.28 7.49 15.25
N LEU A 167 0.17 6.67 14.19
CA LEU A 167 -0.20 7.14 12.85
C LEU A 167 -1.59 7.79 12.81
N ARG A 168 -2.51 7.37 13.69
CA ARG A 168 -3.84 7.99 13.83
C ARG A 168 -3.79 9.41 14.36
N HIS A 169 -2.84 9.73 15.22
CA HIS A 169 -2.77 11.02 15.92
C HIS A 169 -1.75 12.00 15.31
N VAL A 170 -0.81 11.51 14.51
CA VAL A 170 0.23 12.35 13.89
C VAL A 170 -0.24 12.84 12.51
N ASP A 171 -0.08 14.14 12.25
CA ASP A 171 -0.38 14.73 10.94
C ASP A 171 0.56 14.22 9.84
N SER A 172 0.18 14.48 8.59
CA SER A 172 1.02 14.12 7.44
C SER A 172 2.45 14.62 7.64
N PRO A 173 3.45 13.74 7.53
CA PRO A 173 4.85 14.14 7.68
C PRO A 173 5.40 14.85 6.45
N ILE A 174 4.66 14.87 5.35
CA ILE A 174 5.05 15.51 4.08
C ILE A 174 4.02 16.55 3.67
N SER A 175 4.49 17.58 2.99
CA SER A 175 3.66 18.68 2.49
C SER A 175 4.20 19.20 1.17
N PHE A 176 3.34 19.88 0.41
CA PHE A 176 3.75 20.61 -0.78
C PHE A 176 4.38 21.95 -0.39
N THR A 177 5.37 22.40 -1.15
CA THR A 177 5.92 23.76 -1.05
C THR A 177 4.90 24.78 -1.60
N PRO A 178 5.03 26.08 -1.32
CA PRO A 178 4.18 27.12 -1.92
C PRO A 178 4.12 27.03 -3.45
N ASP A 179 5.27 26.86 -4.12
CA ASP A 179 5.33 26.73 -5.58
C ASP A 179 4.64 25.46 -6.08
N GLU A 180 4.80 24.35 -5.35
CA GLU A 180 4.08 23.10 -5.64
C GLU A 180 2.57 23.26 -5.46
N GLN A 181 2.10 24.07 -4.50
CA GLN A 181 0.68 24.39 -4.34
C GLN A 181 0.14 25.23 -5.53
N VAL A 182 0.88 26.22 -5.97
CA VAL A 182 0.51 27.03 -7.16
C VAL A 182 0.44 26.14 -8.40
N LEU A 183 1.44 25.30 -8.62
CA LEU A 183 1.46 24.36 -9.73
C LEU A 183 0.26 23.39 -9.67
N GLY A 184 -0.05 22.88 -8.50
CA GLY A 184 -1.16 21.93 -8.31
C GLY A 184 -2.51 22.54 -8.66
N LYS A 185 -2.80 23.76 -8.21
CA LYS A 185 -4.02 24.50 -8.56
C LYS A 185 -4.13 24.73 -10.07
N LYS A 186 -3.04 25.14 -10.71
CA LYS A 186 -2.98 25.33 -12.17
C LYS A 186 -3.34 24.02 -12.89
N LEU A 187 -2.74 22.89 -12.50
CA LEU A 187 -2.98 21.60 -13.12
C LEU A 187 -4.40 21.08 -12.88
N LEU A 188 -4.99 21.33 -11.70
CA LEU A 188 -6.42 21.05 -11.47
C LEU A 188 -7.32 21.84 -12.42
N PHE A 189 -7.06 23.13 -12.58
CA PHE A 189 -7.78 23.97 -13.53
C PHE A 189 -7.68 23.46 -14.96
N GLU A 190 -6.49 23.05 -15.39
CA GLU A 190 -6.27 22.42 -16.70
C GLU A 190 -7.01 21.09 -16.87
N LEU A 191 -7.29 20.35 -15.79
CA LEU A 191 -8.15 19.18 -15.79
C LEU A 191 -9.66 19.53 -15.83
N GLY A 192 -10.02 20.81 -15.75
CA GLY A 192 -11.40 21.28 -15.70
C GLY A 192 -11.98 21.33 -14.28
N ILE A 193 -11.15 21.16 -13.24
CA ILE A 193 -11.56 21.26 -11.84
C ILE A 193 -11.21 22.67 -11.35
N HIS A 194 -12.25 23.50 -11.16
CA HIS A 194 -12.07 24.89 -10.72
C HIS A 194 -11.86 24.98 -9.19
N ASP A 195 -11.23 26.07 -8.73
CA ASP A 195 -10.75 26.24 -7.34
C ASP A 195 -11.85 26.12 -6.26
N ASP A 196 -13.10 26.44 -6.58
CA ASP A 196 -14.26 26.35 -5.68
C ASP A 196 -14.89 24.94 -5.63
N LYS A 197 -14.41 24.02 -6.45
CA LYS A 197 -15.00 22.68 -6.59
C LYS A 197 -14.20 21.62 -5.87
N GLN A 198 -14.92 20.73 -5.22
CA GLN A 198 -14.36 19.53 -4.60
C GLN A 198 -14.39 18.36 -5.58
N PHE A 199 -13.50 17.42 -5.38
CA PHE A 199 -13.44 16.21 -6.18
C PHE A 199 -13.18 14.97 -5.33
N ILE A 200 -13.59 13.83 -5.83
CA ILE A 200 -13.22 12.53 -5.35
C ILE A 200 -12.20 11.90 -6.31
N CYS A 201 -11.33 11.03 -5.79
CA CYS A 201 -10.53 10.13 -6.60
C CYS A 201 -11.10 8.72 -6.52
N PHE A 202 -11.03 7.96 -7.63
CA PHE A 202 -11.38 6.55 -7.60
C PHE A 202 -10.40 5.71 -8.43
N HIS A 203 -10.18 4.48 -8.01
CA HIS A 203 -9.24 3.57 -8.65
C HIS A 203 -9.64 2.12 -8.40
N SER A 204 -9.60 1.32 -9.46
CA SER A 204 -9.68 -0.13 -9.41
C SER A 204 -8.33 -0.72 -9.79
N ARG A 205 -7.86 -1.67 -9.00
CA ARG A 205 -6.65 -2.41 -9.36
C ARG A 205 -6.93 -3.31 -10.56
N ASP A 206 -5.98 -3.33 -11.50
CA ASP A 206 -5.89 -4.34 -12.56
C ASP A 206 -4.46 -4.90 -12.67
N SER A 207 -4.28 -6.00 -13.40
CA SER A 207 -2.98 -6.67 -13.52
C SER A 207 -1.96 -5.92 -14.39
N VAL A 208 -2.41 -5.03 -15.26
CA VAL A 208 -1.57 -4.39 -16.31
C VAL A 208 -0.37 -3.64 -15.74
N TYR A 209 -0.51 -3.04 -14.58
CA TYR A 209 0.60 -2.34 -13.93
C TYR A 209 1.77 -3.27 -13.59
N LEU A 210 1.49 -4.44 -13.02
CA LEU A 210 2.54 -5.39 -12.63
C LEU A 210 3.12 -6.11 -13.84
N ASP A 211 2.31 -6.42 -14.83
CA ASP A 211 2.73 -7.06 -16.07
C ASP A 211 3.71 -6.18 -16.84
N ASN A 212 3.46 -4.87 -16.88
CA ASN A 212 4.35 -3.89 -17.50
C ASN A 212 5.63 -3.65 -16.68
N LEU A 213 5.57 -3.70 -15.34
CA LEU A 213 6.72 -3.38 -14.49
C LEU A 213 7.81 -4.46 -14.53
N LYS A 214 7.44 -5.72 -14.63
CA LYS A 214 8.34 -6.88 -14.68
C LYS A 214 7.70 -8.03 -15.45
N SER A 215 7.78 -7.97 -16.77
CA SER A 215 7.27 -9.02 -17.65
C SER A 215 7.96 -10.39 -17.50
N ASP A 216 9.07 -10.46 -16.76
CA ASP A 216 9.83 -11.69 -16.49
C ASP A 216 9.36 -12.45 -15.24
N ARG A 217 8.33 -11.96 -14.54
CA ARG A 217 7.75 -12.60 -13.35
C ARG A 217 6.29 -12.92 -13.58
N ASP A 218 5.89 -14.07 -13.09
CA ASP A 218 4.49 -14.44 -12.97
C ASP A 218 3.86 -13.69 -11.79
N TRP A 219 2.86 -12.85 -12.08
CA TRP A 219 2.09 -12.08 -11.11
C TRP A 219 0.66 -12.59 -10.95
N MET A 220 0.30 -13.70 -11.60
CA MET A 220 -1.06 -14.26 -11.57
C MET A 220 -1.58 -14.51 -10.15
N TYR A 221 -0.68 -14.82 -9.21
CA TYR A 221 -1.05 -15.01 -7.81
C TYR A 221 -1.60 -13.75 -7.11
N HIS A 222 -1.59 -12.58 -7.79
CA HIS A 222 -2.21 -11.36 -7.32
C HIS A 222 -3.53 -11.00 -8.02
N ASN A 223 -3.94 -11.77 -9.05
CA ASN A 223 -5.11 -11.42 -9.88
C ASN A 223 -6.43 -11.50 -9.11
N PHE A 224 -6.50 -12.28 -8.04
CA PHE A 224 -7.66 -12.30 -7.15
C PHE A 224 -7.96 -10.93 -6.50
N ARG A 225 -6.99 -9.99 -6.53
CA ARG A 225 -7.13 -8.61 -6.03
C ARG A 225 -7.69 -7.65 -7.09
N ASP A 226 -7.75 -8.06 -8.35
CA ASP A 226 -8.24 -7.21 -9.44
C ASP A 226 -9.76 -7.01 -9.32
N SER A 227 -10.24 -5.88 -9.79
CA SER A 227 -11.68 -5.58 -9.84
C SER A 227 -12.02 -4.76 -11.07
N ASN A 228 -13.30 -4.81 -11.48
CA ASN A 228 -13.76 -4.12 -12.67
C ASN A 228 -14.03 -2.65 -12.37
N ILE A 229 -13.35 -1.74 -13.07
CA ILE A 229 -13.55 -0.29 -12.93
C ILE A 229 -14.97 0.16 -13.26
N CYS A 230 -15.68 -0.56 -14.13
CA CYS A 230 -17.06 -0.23 -14.48
C CYS A 230 -18.00 -0.30 -13.26
N ASN A 231 -17.70 -1.12 -12.26
CA ASN A 231 -18.49 -1.22 -11.04
C ASN A 231 -18.42 0.06 -10.17
N TYR A 232 -17.44 0.95 -10.43
CA TYR A 232 -17.24 2.22 -9.71
C TYR A 232 -17.99 3.39 -10.37
N ILE A 233 -18.43 3.22 -11.62
CA ILE A 233 -19.07 4.30 -12.39
C ILE A 233 -20.34 4.82 -11.71
N PRO A 234 -21.29 3.98 -11.22
CA PRO A 234 -22.48 4.47 -10.54
C PRO A 234 -22.18 5.35 -9.31
N ALA A 235 -21.15 4.97 -8.53
CA ALA A 235 -20.70 5.79 -7.41
C ALA A 235 -20.10 7.13 -7.88
N ALA A 236 -19.27 7.11 -8.94
CA ALA A 236 -18.72 8.34 -9.52
C ALA A 236 -19.81 9.27 -10.05
N GLU A 237 -20.82 8.75 -10.75
CA GLU A 237 -21.97 9.51 -11.25
C GLU A 237 -22.77 10.13 -10.13
N GLU A 238 -23.09 9.36 -9.08
CA GLU A 238 -23.81 9.89 -7.91
C GLU A 238 -23.04 11.02 -7.24
N MET A 239 -21.72 10.90 -7.11
CA MET A 239 -20.89 11.96 -6.55
C MET A 239 -20.90 13.22 -7.43
N THR A 240 -21.05 13.10 -8.76
CA THR A 240 -21.22 14.30 -9.63
C THR A 240 -22.56 15.00 -9.41
N LYS A 241 -23.65 14.27 -9.12
CA LYS A 241 -24.95 14.83 -8.72
C LYS A 241 -24.84 15.55 -7.37
N ARG A 242 -24.00 15.05 -6.47
CA ARG A 242 -23.65 15.66 -5.18
C ARG A 242 -22.64 16.81 -5.28
N LYS A 243 -22.39 17.33 -6.50
CA LYS A 243 -21.55 18.49 -6.85
C LYS A 243 -20.04 18.29 -6.75
N TYR A 244 -19.55 17.04 -6.74
CA TYR A 244 -18.14 16.73 -6.86
C TYR A 244 -17.73 16.54 -8.33
N TYR A 245 -16.45 16.65 -8.61
CA TYR A 245 -15.83 15.98 -9.74
C TYR A 245 -15.39 14.58 -9.32
N ALA A 246 -15.36 13.63 -10.25
CA ALA A 246 -14.85 12.28 -10.00
C ALA A 246 -13.65 12.00 -10.92
N VAL A 247 -12.47 11.76 -10.34
CA VAL A 247 -11.22 11.61 -11.06
C VAL A 247 -10.76 10.16 -10.98
N ARG A 248 -10.75 9.46 -12.11
CA ARG A 248 -10.18 8.11 -12.16
C ARG A 248 -8.67 8.16 -12.15
N MET A 249 -8.07 7.53 -11.15
CA MET A 249 -6.63 7.41 -10.96
C MET A 249 -6.07 6.12 -11.57
N GLY A 250 -4.79 6.14 -11.94
CA GLY A 250 -4.06 4.96 -12.41
C GLY A 250 -2.90 5.34 -13.31
N SER A 251 -1.80 4.58 -13.30
CA SER A 251 -0.64 4.82 -14.18
C SER A 251 -0.65 3.95 -15.43
N HIS A 252 -1.12 2.73 -15.31
CA HIS A 252 -1.32 1.77 -16.39
C HIS A 252 -2.65 1.09 -16.11
N VAL A 253 -3.56 1.17 -17.05
CA VAL A 253 -4.94 0.67 -16.90
C VAL A 253 -5.33 -0.12 -18.14
N LYS A 254 -6.20 -1.11 -17.94
CA LYS A 254 -6.60 -2.06 -18.98
C LYS A 254 -7.50 -1.44 -20.05
N GLN A 255 -8.35 -0.50 -19.65
CA GLN A 255 -9.37 0.08 -20.53
C GLN A 255 -9.66 1.54 -20.18
N ASN A 256 -10.13 2.31 -21.14
CA ASN A 256 -10.68 3.65 -20.92
C ASN A 256 -12.04 3.55 -20.23
N LEU A 257 -12.47 4.64 -19.58
CA LEU A 257 -13.86 4.76 -19.14
C LEU A 257 -14.74 5.13 -20.35
N ASP A 258 -15.86 4.42 -20.46
CA ASP A 258 -16.92 4.75 -21.40
C ASP A 258 -18.06 5.44 -20.63
N VAL A 259 -17.95 6.77 -20.46
CA VAL A 259 -18.87 7.57 -19.65
C VAL A 259 -19.06 8.92 -20.32
N ASP A 260 -20.32 9.28 -20.55
CA ASP A 260 -20.71 10.59 -21.11
C ASP A 260 -21.09 11.58 -19.97
N ASN A 261 -20.14 11.87 -19.08
CA ASN A 261 -20.32 12.84 -18.01
C ASN A 261 -19.03 13.68 -17.86
N PRO A 262 -19.08 14.98 -18.22
CA PRO A 262 -17.88 15.83 -18.23
C PRO A 262 -17.26 16.08 -16.84
N LYS A 263 -17.98 15.75 -15.76
CA LYS A 263 -17.46 15.81 -14.40
C LYS A 263 -16.74 14.52 -13.97
N ILE A 264 -16.81 13.46 -14.78
CA ILE A 264 -16.03 12.24 -14.57
C ILE A 264 -14.80 12.31 -15.48
N ILE A 265 -13.64 12.47 -14.88
CA ILE A 265 -12.37 12.69 -15.58
C ILE A 265 -11.57 11.40 -15.57
N ASP A 266 -11.39 10.77 -16.74
CA ASP A 266 -10.47 9.63 -16.87
C ASP A 266 -9.01 10.11 -16.95
N TYR A 267 -8.49 10.56 -15.80
CA TYR A 267 -7.12 11.03 -15.68
C TYR A 267 -6.09 9.96 -16.02
N ALA A 268 -6.42 8.68 -15.81
CA ALA A 268 -5.54 7.57 -16.11
C ALA A 268 -5.20 7.46 -17.61
N THR A 269 -6.09 7.93 -18.52
CA THR A 269 -5.95 7.74 -19.98
C THR A 269 -5.97 9.04 -20.77
N ASN A 270 -6.27 10.19 -20.20
CA ASN A 270 -6.42 11.47 -20.89
C ASN A 270 -5.08 12.14 -21.33
N GLY A 271 -3.94 11.48 -21.08
CA GLY A 271 -2.62 11.97 -21.47
C GLY A 271 -2.01 13.08 -20.59
N ARG A 272 -2.72 13.50 -19.52
CA ARG A 272 -2.26 14.57 -18.60
C ARG A 272 -1.61 14.03 -17.32
N ARG A 273 -1.44 12.72 -17.23
CA ARG A 273 -0.86 12.10 -16.05
C ARG A 273 0.58 12.53 -15.82
N SER A 274 0.90 12.89 -14.58
CA SER A 274 2.26 13.15 -14.12
C SER A 274 2.45 12.67 -12.68
N ASP A 275 3.69 12.37 -12.32
CA ASP A 275 4.05 11.96 -10.96
C ASP A 275 3.65 13.01 -9.92
N PHE A 276 3.75 14.29 -10.26
CA PHE A 276 3.31 15.39 -9.41
C PHE A 276 1.80 15.35 -9.19
N LEU A 277 1.04 15.26 -10.27
CA LEU A 277 -0.40 15.35 -10.22
C LEU A 277 -1.03 14.12 -9.57
N ASP A 278 -0.43 12.93 -9.71
CA ASP A 278 -0.82 11.72 -8.97
C ASP A 278 -0.86 11.98 -7.45
N ILE A 279 0.19 12.61 -6.92
CA ILE A 279 0.29 12.90 -5.49
C ILE A 279 -0.60 14.07 -5.09
N TYR A 280 -0.68 15.10 -5.95
CA TYR A 280 -1.50 16.27 -5.67
C TYR A 280 -3.00 15.93 -5.60
N LEU A 281 -3.49 15.13 -6.54
CA LEU A 281 -4.87 14.61 -6.54
C LEU A 281 -5.13 13.77 -5.27
N SER A 282 -4.24 12.82 -4.97
CA SER A 282 -4.36 11.98 -3.78
C SER A 282 -4.41 12.77 -2.46
N ALA A 283 -3.66 13.87 -2.39
CA ALA A 283 -3.57 14.71 -1.20
C ALA A 283 -4.73 15.69 -1.04
N ASN A 284 -5.41 16.06 -2.12
CA ASN A 284 -6.42 17.12 -2.11
C ASN A 284 -7.85 16.61 -2.39
N CYS A 285 -8.05 15.33 -2.69
CA CYS A 285 -9.40 14.79 -2.85
C CYS A 285 -10.21 14.84 -1.54
N ARG A 286 -11.53 14.93 -1.66
CA ARG A 286 -12.45 14.85 -0.53
C ARG A 286 -12.56 13.42 0.00
N ILE A 287 -12.63 12.45 -0.92
CA ILE A 287 -12.73 11.01 -0.67
C ILE A 287 -11.84 10.31 -1.68
N PHE A 288 -11.16 9.26 -1.27
CA PHE A 288 -10.51 8.33 -2.19
C PHE A 288 -11.22 6.98 -2.14
N LEU A 289 -11.87 6.58 -3.23
CA LEU A 289 -12.54 5.30 -3.41
C LEU A 289 -11.60 4.34 -4.14
N LEU A 290 -11.19 3.22 -3.54
CA LEU A 290 -10.23 2.32 -4.16
C LEU A 290 -10.34 0.86 -3.70
N SER A 291 -9.80 -0.05 -4.52
CA SER A 291 -9.57 -1.45 -4.14
C SER A 291 -8.18 -1.63 -3.51
N ASP A 292 -7.88 -2.84 -3.05
CA ASP A 292 -6.58 -3.18 -2.46
C ASP A 292 -5.41 -2.97 -3.43
N THR A 293 -4.72 -1.86 -3.28
CA THR A 293 -3.63 -1.40 -4.16
C THR A 293 -2.59 -0.58 -3.41
N GLY A 294 -1.36 -0.54 -3.93
CA GLY A 294 -0.32 0.34 -3.37
C GLY A 294 -0.63 1.85 -3.52
N LEU A 295 -1.58 2.21 -4.39
CA LEU A 295 -2.02 3.61 -4.56
C LEU A 295 -2.81 4.13 -3.34
N SER A 296 -3.20 3.27 -2.39
CA SER A 296 -3.77 3.69 -1.11
C SER A 296 -2.79 4.49 -0.25
N ASN A 297 -1.48 4.28 -0.43
CA ASN A 297 -0.47 4.86 0.44
C ASN A 297 -0.43 6.41 0.44
N PRO A 298 -0.44 7.13 -0.71
CA PRO A 298 -0.50 8.59 -0.69
C PRO A 298 -1.70 9.16 0.09
N PRO A 299 -2.98 8.78 -0.17
CA PRO A 299 -4.10 9.32 0.59
C PRO A 299 -4.04 8.92 2.08
N GLU A 300 -3.54 7.74 2.44
CA GLU A 300 -3.30 7.35 3.84
C GLU A 300 -2.30 8.29 4.52
N VAL A 301 -1.17 8.59 3.86
CA VAL A 301 -0.13 9.49 4.37
C VAL A 301 -0.67 10.91 4.53
N PHE A 302 -1.50 11.39 3.58
CA PHE A 302 -2.15 12.70 3.66
C PHE A 302 -3.42 12.72 4.54
N ARG A 303 -3.72 11.60 5.23
CA ARG A 303 -4.86 11.48 6.16
C ARG A 303 -6.21 11.78 5.52
N LYS A 304 -6.36 11.40 4.25
CA LYS A 304 -7.63 11.56 3.53
C LYS A 304 -8.65 10.51 3.94
N PRO A 305 -9.94 10.82 3.88
CA PRO A 305 -11.00 9.82 3.99
C PRO A 305 -10.92 8.82 2.83
N ILE A 306 -10.98 7.52 3.16
CA ILE A 306 -10.81 6.45 2.18
C ILE A 306 -11.97 5.46 2.27
N VAL A 307 -12.54 5.12 1.11
CA VAL A 307 -13.49 4.03 0.95
C VAL A 307 -12.76 2.87 0.29
N TYR A 308 -12.54 1.80 1.04
CA TYR A 308 -11.96 0.58 0.54
C TYR A 308 -13.05 -0.39 0.10
N VAL A 309 -13.08 -0.70 -1.19
CA VAL A 309 -14.01 -1.66 -1.79
C VAL A 309 -13.22 -2.78 -2.45
N ASN A 310 -13.83 -3.95 -2.61
CA ASN A 310 -13.12 -5.11 -3.11
C ASN A 310 -11.83 -5.40 -2.31
N ASP A 311 -11.83 -5.05 -1.03
CA ASP A 311 -10.69 -5.27 -0.15
C ASP A 311 -10.73 -6.68 0.46
N PHE A 312 -9.69 -7.06 1.15
CA PHE A 312 -9.60 -8.33 1.86
C PHE A 312 -9.65 -8.08 3.36
N LEU A 313 -10.37 -8.93 4.06
CA LEU A 313 -10.48 -8.84 5.51
C LEU A 313 -9.12 -8.76 6.21
N PHE A 314 -8.10 -9.41 5.64
CA PHE A 314 -6.72 -9.33 6.17
C PHE A 314 -6.05 -7.99 5.94
N ALA A 315 -6.36 -7.31 4.85
CA ALA A 315 -5.83 -5.98 4.59
C ALA A 315 -6.31 -4.98 5.65
N LEU A 316 -7.53 -5.14 6.16
CA LEU A 316 -8.03 -4.35 7.29
C LEU A 316 -7.09 -4.38 8.49
N LEU A 317 -6.46 -5.54 8.77
CA LEU A 317 -5.53 -5.69 9.89
C LEU A 317 -4.27 -4.82 9.76
N HIS A 318 -3.92 -4.42 8.55
CA HIS A 318 -2.78 -3.57 8.23
C HIS A 318 -3.17 -2.11 7.97
N ARG A 319 -4.47 -1.81 7.86
CA ARG A 319 -5.01 -0.48 7.53
C ARG A 319 -5.71 0.21 8.69
N ALA A 320 -5.62 -0.36 9.87
CA ALA A 320 -6.22 0.20 11.07
C ALA A 320 -5.65 1.58 11.47
N SER A 321 -4.56 2.03 10.81
CA SER A 321 -4.00 3.38 10.92
C SER A 321 -4.75 4.45 10.14
N VAL A 322 -5.68 4.09 9.27
CA VAL A 322 -6.51 5.03 8.51
C VAL A 322 -7.41 5.80 9.46
N ARG A 323 -7.40 7.14 9.38
CA ARG A 323 -8.17 7.99 10.31
C ARG A 323 -9.67 7.94 10.09
N ASN A 324 -10.10 7.95 8.82
CA ASN A 324 -11.49 7.88 8.41
C ASN A 324 -11.59 6.89 7.27
N GLY A 325 -12.03 5.68 7.56
CA GLY A 325 -12.12 4.60 6.59
C GLY A 325 -13.47 3.89 6.62
N LEU A 326 -14.05 3.65 5.45
CA LEU A 326 -15.11 2.69 5.27
C LEU A 326 -14.61 1.52 4.44
N PHE A 327 -14.97 0.31 4.86
CA PHE A 327 -14.49 -0.92 4.24
C PHE A 327 -15.66 -1.80 3.82
N ILE A 328 -15.59 -2.36 2.61
CA ILE A 328 -16.39 -3.51 2.20
C ILE A 328 -15.48 -4.52 1.50
N PHE A 329 -15.76 -5.80 1.69
CA PHE A 329 -14.85 -6.88 1.33
C PHE A 329 -15.35 -7.68 0.15
N LYS A 330 -14.41 -8.25 -0.62
CA LYS A 330 -14.72 -9.34 -1.52
C LYS A 330 -15.27 -10.53 -0.71
N ARG A 331 -16.20 -11.24 -1.30
CA ARG A 331 -16.75 -12.48 -0.72
C ARG A 331 -16.10 -13.69 -1.37
N PHE A 332 -16.05 -14.76 -0.64
CA PHE A 332 -15.49 -16.02 -1.09
C PHE A 332 -16.57 -17.09 -1.04
N HIS A 333 -16.88 -17.69 -2.18
CA HIS A 333 -17.88 -18.74 -2.28
C HIS A 333 -17.23 -20.11 -2.39
N SER A 334 -17.50 -20.98 -1.44
CA SER A 334 -17.09 -22.39 -1.48
C SER A 334 -18.00 -23.19 -2.41
N LEU A 335 -17.43 -23.78 -3.46
CA LEU A 335 -18.20 -24.64 -4.37
C LEU A 335 -18.57 -25.97 -3.72
N LYS A 336 -17.76 -26.45 -2.79
CA LYS A 336 -18.02 -27.67 -2.05
C LYS A 336 -19.21 -27.50 -1.11
N GLU A 337 -19.26 -26.41 -0.36
CA GLU A 337 -20.28 -26.15 0.65
C GLU A 337 -21.48 -25.36 0.12
N LYS A 338 -21.37 -24.82 -1.11
CA LYS A 338 -22.41 -24.04 -1.80
C LYS A 338 -22.88 -22.82 -1.01
N ARG A 339 -21.95 -22.18 -0.26
CA ARG A 339 -22.23 -20.98 0.54
C ARG A 339 -21.04 -20.03 0.52
N TYR A 340 -21.25 -18.81 1.00
CA TYR A 340 -20.15 -17.91 1.31
C TYR A 340 -19.37 -18.38 2.54
N ILE A 341 -18.05 -18.18 2.51
CA ILE A 341 -17.14 -18.43 3.63
C ILE A 341 -17.31 -17.28 4.62
N THR A 342 -17.55 -17.59 5.90
CA THR A 342 -17.79 -16.58 6.95
C THR A 342 -16.52 -15.78 7.28
N PHE A 343 -16.67 -14.62 7.89
CA PHE A 343 -15.51 -13.83 8.35
C PHE A 343 -14.69 -14.58 9.40
N HIS A 344 -15.34 -15.35 10.27
CA HIS A 344 -14.65 -16.17 11.25
C HIS A 344 -13.79 -17.25 10.60
N GLU A 345 -14.31 -17.95 9.59
CA GLU A 345 -13.56 -18.94 8.82
C GLU A 345 -12.38 -18.32 8.09
N ILE A 346 -12.57 -17.15 7.46
CA ILE A 346 -11.51 -16.40 6.81
C ILE A 346 -10.40 -16.04 7.81
N LEU A 347 -10.75 -15.56 8.99
CA LEU A 347 -9.77 -15.18 10.03
C LEU A 347 -9.03 -16.39 10.61
N SER A 348 -9.66 -17.54 10.70
CA SER A 348 -9.04 -18.76 11.21
C SER A 348 -7.94 -19.31 10.29
N LEU A 349 -8.02 -19.03 8.98
CA LEU A 349 -7.02 -19.44 7.99
C LEU A 349 -5.70 -18.65 8.06
N LYS A 350 -5.60 -17.63 8.91
CA LYS A 350 -4.46 -16.69 8.99
C LYS A 350 -3.11 -17.33 9.34
N ASN A 351 -3.09 -18.47 10.00
CA ASN A 351 -1.89 -18.96 10.68
C ASN A 351 -0.84 -19.65 9.79
N ASP A 352 -1.17 -20.06 8.54
CA ASP A 352 -0.29 -20.92 7.73
C ASP A 352 -0.02 -20.43 6.29
N GLY A 353 0.26 -19.14 6.11
CA GLY A 353 0.55 -18.63 4.76
C GLY A 353 -0.73 -18.51 3.92
N PHE A 354 -1.71 -17.86 4.48
CA PHE A 354 -3.06 -17.68 3.96
C PHE A 354 -3.11 -17.33 2.47
N GLU A 355 -2.37 -16.30 2.01
CA GLU A 355 -2.37 -15.92 0.59
C GLU A 355 -1.99 -17.11 -0.31
N TYR A 356 -1.03 -17.92 0.10
CA TYR A 356 -0.59 -19.07 -0.68
C TYR A 356 -1.63 -20.20 -0.70
N ASN A 357 -2.19 -20.55 0.45
CA ASN A 357 -3.17 -21.63 0.57
C ASN A 357 -4.49 -21.25 -0.10
N PHE A 358 -4.90 -20.01 0.02
CA PHE A 358 -6.14 -19.51 -0.56
C PHE A 358 -6.05 -19.40 -2.08
N ASN A 359 -4.95 -18.86 -2.62
CA ASN A 359 -4.68 -18.88 -4.05
C ASN A 359 -4.70 -20.29 -4.61
N LYS A 360 -4.13 -21.26 -3.89
CA LYS A 360 -4.14 -22.65 -4.32
C LYS A 360 -5.56 -23.25 -4.40
N GLN A 361 -6.47 -22.84 -3.51
CA GLN A 361 -7.88 -23.26 -3.56
C GLN A 361 -8.65 -22.57 -4.68
N ILE A 362 -8.35 -21.29 -4.94
CA ILE A 362 -8.87 -20.55 -6.10
C ILE A 362 -8.38 -21.21 -7.40
N ASP A 363 -7.07 -21.48 -7.52
CA ASP A 363 -6.46 -22.10 -8.70
C ASP A 363 -7.04 -23.51 -8.99
N LYS A 364 -7.44 -24.25 -7.94
CA LYS A 364 -8.11 -25.55 -8.07
C LYS A 364 -9.59 -25.44 -8.42
N GLY A 365 -10.17 -24.24 -8.42
CA GLY A 365 -11.60 -24.04 -8.61
C GLY A 365 -12.46 -24.52 -7.42
N GLU A 366 -11.89 -24.62 -6.24
CA GLU A 366 -12.63 -24.99 -5.01
C GLU A 366 -13.35 -23.79 -4.38
N ILE A 367 -12.78 -22.58 -4.58
CA ILE A 367 -13.30 -21.28 -4.13
C ILE A 367 -13.27 -20.31 -5.29
N TYR A 368 -14.31 -19.50 -5.44
CA TYR A 368 -14.25 -18.35 -6.32
C TYR A 368 -14.50 -17.04 -5.57
N VAL A 369 -13.87 -15.98 -6.09
CA VAL A 369 -13.88 -14.63 -5.51
C VAL A 369 -15.02 -13.83 -6.13
N VAL A 370 -15.83 -13.21 -5.29
CA VAL A 370 -16.98 -12.40 -5.70
C VAL A 370 -16.68 -10.95 -5.39
N ASP A 371 -16.64 -10.13 -6.43
CA ASP A 371 -16.44 -8.69 -6.33
C ASP A 371 -17.65 -8.01 -5.68
N ASN A 372 -17.39 -6.82 -5.10
CA ASN A 372 -18.49 -5.95 -4.70
C ASN A 372 -19.28 -5.50 -5.93
N THR A 373 -20.59 -5.48 -5.77
CA THR A 373 -21.51 -5.02 -6.82
C THR A 373 -21.43 -3.48 -6.98
N PRO A 374 -21.88 -2.94 -8.13
CA PRO A 374 -22.00 -1.49 -8.30
C PRO A 374 -22.83 -0.82 -7.19
N ASP A 375 -23.91 -1.46 -6.74
CA ASP A 375 -24.80 -0.93 -5.69
C ASP A 375 -24.13 -0.93 -4.31
N GLU A 376 -23.35 -1.96 -3.97
CA GLU A 376 -22.55 -2.00 -2.73
C GLU A 376 -21.51 -0.88 -2.73
N ILE A 377 -20.80 -0.66 -3.86
CA ILE A 377 -19.81 0.41 -4.00
C ILE A 377 -20.48 1.79 -3.92
N LEU A 378 -21.62 1.95 -4.57
CA LEU A 378 -22.41 3.18 -4.51
C LEU A 378 -22.84 3.48 -3.07
N SER A 379 -23.46 2.52 -2.39
CA SER A 379 -23.98 2.68 -1.02
C SER A 379 -22.92 3.09 -0.03
N VAL A 380 -21.75 2.44 -0.02
CA VAL A 380 -20.65 2.79 0.91
C VAL A 380 -20.01 4.13 0.56
N THR A 381 -20.00 4.54 -0.71
CA THR A 381 -19.49 5.85 -1.13
C THR A 381 -20.42 6.97 -0.67
N ILE A 382 -21.76 6.78 -0.78
CA ILE A 382 -22.77 7.69 -0.23
C ILE A 382 -22.62 7.78 1.29
N GLU A 383 -22.51 6.66 1.99
CA GLU A 383 -22.31 6.63 3.44
C GLU A 383 -21.10 7.48 3.86
N MET A 384 -19.97 7.36 3.14
CA MET A 384 -18.78 8.17 3.44
C MET A 384 -19.06 9.67 3.27
N ASP A 385 -19.68 10.08 2.18
CA ASP A 385 -20.01 11.48 1.91
C ASP A 385 -20.92 12.07 3.01
N GLU A 386 -21.95 11.31 3.40
CA GLU A 386 -22.90 11.72 4.44
C GLU A 386 -22.25 11.78 5.83
N ARG A 387 -21.39 10.82 6.18
CA ARG A 387 -20.62 10.89 7.43
C ARG A 387 -19.69 12.11 7.47
N LEU A 388 -19.05 12.45 6.36
CA LEU A 388 -18.19 13.64 6.25
C LEU A 388 -18.95 14.97 6.27
N LYS A 389 -20.23 14.94 5.92
CA LYS A 389 -21.16 16.08 6.03
C LYS A 389 -21.87 16.16 7.37
N GLY A 390 -21.81 15.11 8.19
CA GLY A 390 -22.56 15.00 9.45
C GLY A 390 -24.05 14.76 9.26
N THR A 391 -24.46 14.24 8.10
CA THR A 391 -25.86 13.96 7.75
C THR A 391 -26.20 12.46 7.80
N TRP A 392 -25.21 11.59 8.06
CA TRP A 392 -25.46 10.17 8.21
C TRP A 392 -26.19 9.87 9.51
N GLU A 393 -27.33 9.20 9.40
CA GLU A 393 -28.11 8.73 10.55
C GLU A 393 -27.75 7.27 10.83
N THR A 394 -27.21 7.02 12.00
CA THR A 394 -26.90 5.69 12.49
C THR A 394 -28.07 5.13 13.27
N ASN A 395 -28.46 3.88 13.04
CA ASN A 395 -29.49 3.18 13.82
C ASN A 395 -28.87 2.12 14.75
N GLU A 396 -29.66 1.62 15.70
CA GLU A 396 -29.23 0.64 16.69
C GLU A 396 -28.80 -0.69 16.03
N GLU A 397 -29.45 -1.09 14.95
CA GLU A 397 -29.11 -2.30 14.20
C GLU A 397 -27.72 -2.19 13.57
N ASP A 398 -27.41 -1.06 12.95
CA ASP A 398 -26.09 -0.84 12.36
C ASP A 398 -24.98 -0.89 13.40
N GLU A 399 -25.19 -0.32 14.58
CA GLU A 399 -24.22 -0.38 15.66
C GLU A 399 -24.06 -1.81 16.22
N ALA A 400 -25.13 -2.57 16.31
CA ALA A 400 -25.08 -3.97 16.72
C ALA A 400 -24.26 -4.82 15.71
N LEU A 401 -24.49 -4.64 14.41
CA LEU A 401 -23.74 -5.33 13.37
C LEU A 401 -22.26 -4.92 13.35
N GLN A 402 -21.96 -3.64 13.54
CA GLN A 402 -20.58 -3.17 13.71
C GLN A 402 -19.92 -3.84 14.92
N ALA A 403 -20.59 -3.86 16.06
CA ALA A 403 -20.06 -4.48 17.29
C ALA A 403 -19.80 -5.98 17.08
N GLN A 404 -20.72 -6.68 16.44
CA GLN A 404 -20.58 -8.11 16.09
C GLN A 404 -19.37 -8.33 15.18
N PHE A 405 -19.22 -7.55 14.09
CA PHE A 405 -18.07 -7.65 13.19
C PHE A 405 -16.75 -7.45 13.94
N TRP A 406 -16.65 -6.38 14.72
CA TRP A 406 -15.41 -6.06 15.43
C TRP A 406 -15.08 -7.08 16.54
N SER A 407 -16.08 -7.81 17.07
CA SER A 407 -15.85 -8.89 18.03
C SER A 407 -15.16 -10.12 17.43
N LEU A 408 -15.25 -10.31 16.10
CA LEU A 408 -14.58 -11.41 15.40
C LEU A 408 -13.06 -11.20 15.33
N LEU A 409 -12.61 -9.96 15.43
CA LEU A 409 -11.19 -9.64 15.30
C LEU A 409 -10.46 -9.83 16.63
N PRO A 410 -9.17 -10.21 16.60
CA PRO A 410 -8.35 -10.32 17.81
C PRO A 410 -8.44 -9.07 18.68
N SER A 411 -8.53 -9.25 20.00
CA SER A 411 -8.70 -8.15 20.95
C SER A 411 -7.55 -7.13 20.98
N ASN A 412 -6.37 -7.53 20.51
CA ASN A 412 -5.19 -6.70 20.36
C ASN A 412 -5.18 -5.83 19.08
N LEU A 413 -6.17 -5.99 18.21
CA LEU A 413 -6.33 -5.08 17.08
C LEU A 413 -7.06 -3.83 17.55
N LEU A 414 -6.37 -2.70 17.47
CA LEU A 414 -6.94 -1.41 17.79
C LEU A 414 -8.10 -1.09 16.85
N LYS A 415 -9.29 -1.04 17.43
CA LYS A 415 -10.48 -0.54 16.75
C LYS A 415 -10.32 0.96 16.57
N SER A 416 -10.09 1.41 15.34
CA SER A 416 -10.16 2.84 15.07
C SER A 416 -11.61 3.31 15.21
N PRO A 417 -11.90 4.29 16.06
CA PRO A 417 -13.27 4.76 16.24
C PRO A 417 -13.87 5.33 14.96
N ASN A 418 -13.02 5.75 14.02
CA ASN A 418 -13.43 6.36 12.76
C ASN A 418 -13.31 5.41 11.54
N CYS A 419 -12.95 4.14 11.77
CA CYS A 419 -12.96 3.11 10.73
C CYS A 419 -14.14 2.18 10.96
N ARG A 420 -14.95 1.99 9.92
CA ARG A 420 -16.17 1.20 10.00
C ARG A 420 -16.32 0.31 8.76
N ILE A 421 -17.12 -0.72 8.89
CA ILE A 421 -17.58 -1.49 7.74
C ILE A 421 -18.83 -0.80 7.19
N GLY A 422 -19.02 -0.80 5.87
CA GLY A 422 -20.21 -0.21 5.25
C GLY A 422 -21.49 -0.75 5.88
N ALA A 423 -22.39 0.12 6.31
CA ALA A 423 -23.58 -0.27 7.05
C ALA A 423 -24.50 -1.18 6.22
N GLN A 424 -24.78 -0.79 4.96
CA GLN A 424 -25.59 -1.61 4.06
C GLN A 424 -24.93 -2.94 3.76
N PHE A 425 -23.60 -2.96 3.56
CA PHE A 425 -22.85 -4.20 3.35
C PHE A 425 -23.02 -5.19 4.50
N LEU A 426 -22.96 -4.75 5.75
CA LEU A 426 -23.19 -5.62 6.91
C LEU A 426 -24.64 -6.11 6.97
N ARG A 427 -25.62 -5.25 6.68
CA ARG A 427 -27.05 -5.65 6.64
C ARG A 427 -27.29 -6.77 5.63
N ASP A 428 -26.69 -6.65 4.44
CA ASP A 428 -26.88 -7.60 3.33
C ASP A 428 -26.09 -8.91 3.49
N ASN A 429 -25.06 -8.90 4.37
CA ASN A 429 -24.15 -10.06 4.57
C ASN A 429 -24.11 -10.52 6.03
N ARG A 430 -25.26 -10.48 6.75
CA ARG A 430 -25.37 -10.86 8.17
C ARG A 430 -24.93 -12.31 8.43
N GLU A 431 -25.23 -13.20 7.49
CA GLU A 431 -24.84 -14.60 7.61
C GLU A 431 -23.32 -14.79 7.68
N MET A 432 -22.54 -13.88 7.10
CA MET A 432 -21.07 -13.94 7.18
C MET A 432 -20.52 -13.57 8.56
N LEU A 433 -21.33 -12.97 9.44
CA LEU A 433 -20.97 -12.63 10.81
C LEU A 433 -21.15 -13.82 11.77
N ASN A 434 -21.84 -14.88 11.35
CA ASN A 434 -22.05 -16.05 12.17
C ASN A 434 -20.76 -16.89 12.27
N SER A 435 -20.54 -17.48 13.46
CA SER A 435 -19.40 -18.35 13.77
C SER A 435 -19.58 -19.76 13.21
#